data_a9f8e80f2a4e76e313f816c24877f301
#
_entry.id   a9f8e80f2a4e76e313f816c24877f301
#
_cell.length_a   1.000
_cell.length_b   1.000
_cell.length_c   1.000
_cell.angle_alpha   90.00
_cell.angle_beta   90.00
_cell.angle_gamma   90.00
#
_symmetry.space_group_name_H-M   'P 1'
#
loop_
_entity.id
_entity.type
_entity.pdbx_description
1 polymer ?
#
loop_
_entity_poly.entity_id
_entity_poly.type
_entity_poly.pdbx_seq_one_letter_code
_entity_poly.pdbx_strand_id
1 'polypeptide(L)'
;MKLNLYVRLHPKLKMSFKFKLRVLGYLIMVNAVISMLIACRYFLYLSEFPTDLLGFSFLFTGTFSHMTVLASLIGLILIPSLFLPNTLRHITQASIASLALIALIIDTFVYAQYRFHINTVMLELVMSGQVVSFSISTWLMVIAAIACIFAAQFYLIRFLEKKLPTFSWSIGKKFTGLVFVALLLSNGIHVWAAAHVYQPVTMTQRYLPMFYPMTSNKTMKKYGWIDEEALEKQKAMSLERKSDLNYPLTPIVGEAPKQPTNIMFIVIDSWRADTFNADNSPNLWNYAQNGKIFNQHYSTGNATRTGIFGMFYGIPGTYWHGMIVNRQSPVFIDRLQALNYQLGLFAA
;
A
#
# COMPACT_ATOMS: atom_id res chain seq x y z
N MET A 1 17.26 -22.86 -40.47
CA MET A 1 17.88 -24.16 -40.17
C MET A 1 19.40 -24.08 -39.97
N LYS A 2 20.16 -23.30 -40.73
CA LYS A 2 21.65 -23.18 -40.60
C LYS A 2 22.14 -22.57 -39.28
N LEU A 3 21.43 -21.64 -38.66
CA LEU A 3 21.84 -20.98 -37.39
C LEU A 3 21.74 -21.92 -36.17
N ASN A 4 20.81 -22.88 -36.19
CA ASN A 4 20.63 -23.84 -35.08
C ASN A 4 21.73 -24.91 -35.03
N LEU A 5 22.33 -25.22 -36.18
CA LEU A 5 23.45 -26.18 -36.24
C LEU A 5 24.75 -25.54 -35.76
N TYR A 6 24.96 -24.24 -36.05
CA TYR A 6 26.16 -23.48 -35.66
C TYR A 6 26.26 -23.29 -34.12
N VAL A 7 25.15 -23.06 -33.46
CA VAL A 7 25.09 -22.93 -31.98
C VAL A 7 25.31 -24.28 -31.27
N ARG A 8 24.92 -25.40 -31.89
CA ARG A 8 25.18 -26.75 -31.32
C ARG A 8 26.64 -27.17 -31.39
N LEU A 9 27.40 -26.67 -32.36
CA LEU A 9 28.80 -27.10 -32.59
C LEU A 9 29.83 -26.20 -31.86
N HIS A 10 29.42 -25.05 -31.32
CA HIS A 10 30.33 -24.13 -30.60
C HIS A 10 29.73 -23.65 -29.27
N PRO A 11 29.81 -24.45 -28.20
CA PRO A 11 29.27 -24.12 -26.88
C PRO A 11 29.99 -22.92 -26.19
N LYS A 12 31.05 -22.36 -26.80
CA LYS A 12 31.85 -21.23 -26.27
C LYS A 12 31.65 -19.90 -27.03
N LEU A 13 30.72 -19.80 -27.97
CA LEU A 13 30.41 -18.50 -28.59
C LEU A 13 29.87 -17.52 -27.53
N LYS A 14 30.63 -16.47 -27.25
CA LYS A 14 30.21 -15.35 -26.40
C LYS A 14 28.89 -14.79 -26.95
N MET A 15 27.79 -14.96 -26.23
CA MET A 15 26.52 -14.35 -26.62
C MET A 15 26.68 -12.85 -26.83
N SER A 16 26.18 -12.32 -27.94
CA SER A 16 26.27 -10.90 -28.24
C SER A 16 25.52 -10.08 -27.20
N PHE A 17 25.99 -8.85 -26.93
CA PHE A 17 25.33 -7.93 -26.00
C PHE A 17 23.86 -7.70 -26.38
N LYS A 18 23.58 -7.50 -27.69
CA LYS A 18 22.22 -7.36 -28.22
C LYS A 18 21.30 -8.54 -27.86
N PHE A 19 21.84 -9.76 -27.90
CA PHE A 19 21.07 -10.96 -27.52
C PHE A 19 20.78 -10.98 -26.03
N LYS A 20 21.80 -10.72 -25.19
CA LYS A 20 21.61 -10.66 -23.73
C LYS A 20 20.59 -9.57 -23.32
N LEU A 21 20.65 -8.38 -23.96
CA LEU A 21 19.68 -7.30 -23.74
C LEU A 21 18.27 -7.72 -24.15
N ARG A 22 18.14 -8.46 -25.23
CA ARG A 22 16.85 -9.00 -25.68
C ARG A 22 16.29 -10.02 -24.68
N VAL A 23 17.14 -10.91 -24.15
CA VAL A 23 16.74 -11.84 -23.07
C VAL A 23 16.23 -11.07 -21.84
N LEU A 24 16.96 -10.04 -21.40
CA LEU A 24 16.55 -9.20 -20.29
C LEU A 24 15.20 -8.52 -20.56
N GLY A 25 14.97 -7.99 -21.77
CA GLY A 25 13.69 -7.38 -22.14
C GLY A 25 12.50 -8.36 -22.03
N TYR A 26 12.68 -9.61 -22.46
CA TYR A 26 11.64 -10.63 -22.27
C TYR A 26 11.49 -11.07 -20.82
N LEU A 27 12.57 -11.11 -20.06
CA LEU A 27 12.52 -11.36 -18.62
C LEU A 27 11.67 -10.29 -17.91
N ILE A 28 11.88 -9.01 -18.25
CA ILE A 28 11.08 -7.88 -17.73
C ILE A 28 9.62 -8.06 -18.11
N MET A 29 9.33 -8.37 -19.37
CA MET A 29 7.96 -8.56 -19.86
C MET A 29 7.23 -9.67 -19.08
N VAL A 30 7.86 -10.82 -18.88
CA VAL A 30 7.27 -11.94 -18.13
C VAL A 30 7.07 -11.54 -16.67
N ASN A 31 8.06 -10.91 -16.03
CA ASN A 31 7.93 -10.47 -14.66
C ASN A 31 6.89 -9.35 -14.48
N ALA A 32 6.69 -8.48 -15.46
CA ALA A 32 5.61 -7.50 -15.45
C ALA A 32 4.23 -8.17 -15.40
N VAL A 33 4.03 -9.21 -16.21
CA VAL A 33 2.78 -9.98 -16.20
C VAL A 33 2.60 -10.71 -14.86
N ILE A 34 3.65 -11.35 -14.34
CA ILE A 34 3.61 -12.01 -13.03
C ILE A 34 3.27 -10.99 -11.92
N SER A 35 3.94 -9.83 -11.92
CA SER A 35 3.69 -8.76 -10.96
C SER A 35 2.25 -8.24 -11.04
N MET A 36 1.70 -8.10 -12.25
CA MET A 36 0.29 -7.73 -12.44
C MET A 36 -0.65 -8.78 -11.82
N LEU A 37 -0.39 -10.07 -12.05
CA LEU A 37 -1.21 -11.15 -11.47
C LEU A 37 -1.15 -11.13 -9.94
N ILE A 38 0.03 -10.91 -9.36
CA ILE A 38 0.19 -10.75 -7.91
C ILE A 38 -0.56 -9.50 -7.42
N ALA A 39 -0.47 -8.38 -8.14
CA ALA A 39 -1.13 -7.13 -7.80
C ALA A 39 -2.66 -7.22 -7.87
N CYS A 40 -3.25 -8.12 -8.66
CA CYS A 40 -4.69 -8.39 -8.65
C CYS A 40 -5.20 -8.78 -7.25
N ARG A 41 -4.33 -9.27 -6.37
CA ARG A 41 -4.68 -9.56 -4.99
C ARG A 41 -5.11 -8.31 -4.19
N TYR A 42 -4.61 -7.12 -4.54
CA TYR A 42 -5.05 -5.87 -3.92
C TYR A 42 -6.52 -5.56 -4.20
N PHE A 43 -7.06 -6.04 -5.33
CA PHE A 43 -8.46 -5.81 -5.70
C PHE A 43 -9.46 -6.44 -4.73
N LEU A 44 -9.05 -7.49 -3.99
CA LEU A 44 -9.86 -8.11 -2.95
C LEU A 44 -10.14 -7.17 -1.77
N TYR A 45 -9.42 -6.05 -1.70
CA TYR A 45 -9.48 -5.11 -0.59
C TYR A 45 -10.02 -3.74 -1.01
N LEU A 46 -10.51 -3.61 -2.24
CA LEU A 46 -11.25 -2.44 -2.68
C LEU A 46 -12.52 -2.29 -1.83
N SER A 47 -12.80 -1.07 -1.36
CA SER A 47 -14.05 -0.77 -0.65
C SER A 47 -15.26 -1.01 -1.54
N GLU A 48 -15.15 -0.61 -2.80
CA GLU A 48 -16.10 -0.88 -3.87
C GLU A 48 -15.34 -1.14 -5.16
N PHE A 49 -15.74 -2.18 -5.89
CA PHE A 49 -15.18 -2.46 -7.22
C PHE A 49 -15.81 -1.48 -8.22
N PRO A 50 -15.02 -0.77 -9.06
CA PRO A 50 -15.58 0.14 -10.04
C PRO A 50 -16.56 -0.56 -10.98
N THR A 51 -17.79 -0.09 -11.05
CA THR A 51 -18.84 -0.63 -11.93
C THR A 51 -18.94 0.13 -13.24
N ASP A 52 -18.38 1.33 -13.30
CA ASP A 52 -18.34 2.18 -14.48
C ASP A 52 -17.14 1.88 -15.37
N LEU A 53 -17.30 2.13 -16.67
CA LEU A 53 -16.27 1.86 -17.68
C LEU A 53 -14.95 2.62 -17.41
N LEU A 54 -15.03 3.85 -16.89
CA LEU A 54 -13.87 4.71 -16.66
C LEU A 54 -13.03 4.20 -15.49
N GLY A 55 -13.67 3.91 -14.35
CA GLY A 55 -13.03 3.35 -13.19
C GLY A 55 -12.43 1.98 -13.45
N PHE A 56 -13.19 1.12 -14.15
CA PHE A 56 -12.72 -0.19 -14.58
C PHE A 56 -11.49 -0.08 -15.51
N SER A 57 -11.55 0.77 -16.54
CA SER A 57 -10.45 0.99 -17.47
C SER A 57 -9.21 1.52 -16.75
N PHE A 58 -9.37 2.45 -15.80
CA PHE A 58 -8.28 2.97 -14.99
C PHE A 58 -7.66 1.88 -14.13
N LEU A 59 -8.47 1.09 -13.44
CA LEU A 59 -7.98 0.03 -12.55
C LEU A 59 -7.07 -0.95 -13.29
N PHE A 60 -7.49 -1.43 -14.48
CA PHE A 60 -6.70 -2.40 -15.24
C PHE A 60 -5.53 -1.78 -15.99
N THR A 61 -5.72 -0.65 -16.68
CA THR A 61 -4.62 0.02 -17.40
C THR A 61 -3.58 0.61 -16.45
N GLY A 62 -4.02 1.15 -15.32
CA GLY A 62 -3.15 1.65 -14.26
C GLY A 62 -2.33 0.52 -13.65
N THR A 63 -2.96 -0.58 -13.25
CA THR A 63 -2.24 -1.74 -12.69
C THR A 63 -1.25 -2.32 -13.68
N PHE A 64 -1.67 -2.56 -14.92
CA PHE A 64 -0.81 -3.13 -15.96
C PHE A 64 0.40 -2.23 -16.25
N SER A 65 0.16 -0.96 -16.51
CA SER A 65 1.23 -0.01 -16.84
C SER A 65 2.17 0.21 -15.66
N HIS A 66 1.62 0.37 -14.45
CA HIS A 66 2.42 0.59 -13.25
C HIS A 66 3.31 -0.60 -12.89
N MET A 67 2.75 -1.83 -12.87
CA MET A 67 3.56 -3.03 -12.61
C MET A 67 4.63 -3.24 -13.68
N THR A 68 4.36 -2.87 -14.93
CA THR A 68 5.36 -2.92 -16.00
C THR A 68 6.46 -1.87 -15.79
N VAL A 69 6.12 -0.67 -15.32
CA VAL A 69 7.12 0.36 -14.97
C VAL A 69 8.01 -0.14 -13.84
N LEU A 70 7.45 -0.68 -12.76
CA LEU A 70 8.23 -1.25 -11.65
C LEU A 70 9.15 -2.39 -12.12
N ALA A 71 8.65 -3.33 -12.93
CA ALA A 71 9.46 -4.39 -13.52
C ALA A 71 10.58 -3.83 -14.42
N SER A 72 10.30 -2.73 -15.16
CA SER A 72 11.29 -2.07 -16.01
C SER A 72 12.38 -1.37 -15.19
N LEU A 73 12.05 -0.79 -14.05
CA LEU A 73 13.05 -0.22 -13.12
C LEU A 73 13.99 -1.31 -12.59
N ILE A 74 13.46 -2.47 -12.22
CA ILE A 74 14.30 -3.63 -11.88
C ILE A 74 15.16 -4.05 -13.07
N GLY A 75 14.60 -4.02 -14.26
CA GLY A 75 15.35 -4.29 -15.51
C GLY A 75 16.53 -3.32 -15.73
N LEU A 76 16.35 -2.03 -15.42
CA LEU A 76 17.44 -1.04 -15.49
C LEU A 76 18.57 -1.37 -14.49
N ILE A 77 18.21 -1.76 -13.27
CA ILE A 77 19.18 -2.22 -12.25
C ILE A 77 19.95 -3.46 -12.74
N LEU A 78 19.34 -4.30 -13.57
CA LEU A 78 19.93 -5.52 -14.11
C LEU A 78 20.85 -5.29 -15.32
N ILE A 79 20.86 -4.12 -15.95
CA ILE A 79 21.72 -3.83 -17.14
C ILE A 79 23.21 -4.11 -16.87
N PRO A 80 23.81 -3.72 -15.73
CA PRO A 80 25.22 -4.01 -15.45
C PRO A 80 25.54 -5.53 -15.45
N SER A 81 24.57 -6.35 -15.09
CA SER A 81 24.74 -7.81 -15.10
C SER A 81 25.05 -8.40 -16.48
N LEU A 82 24.70 -7.68 -17.57
CA LEU A 82 24.93 -8.13 -18.94
C LEU A 82 26.42 -8.26 -19.29
N PHE A 83 27.30 -7.60 -18.53
CA PHE A 83 28.75 -7.68 -18.69
C PHE A 83 29.36 -8.86 -17.93
N LEU A 84 28.61 -9.51 -17.05
CA LEU A 84 29.06 -10.65 -16.25
C LEU A 84 29.15 -11.94 -17.11
N PRO A 85 29.98 -12.91 -16.68
CA PRO A 85 29.95 -14.27 -17.20
C PRO A 85 28.57 -14.90 -17.09
N ASN A 86 28.22 -15.80 -18.00
CA ASN A 86 26.83 -16.31 -18.12
C ASN A 86 26.27 -16.85 -16.81
N THR A 87 27.01 -17.67 -16.08
CA THR A 87 26.54 -18.22 -14.81
C THR A 87 26.25 -17.15 -13.76
N LEU A 88 27.20 -16.21 -13.60
CA LEU A 88 27.07 -15.13 -12.63
C LEU A 88 25.92 -14.19 -13.02
N ARG A 89 25.76 -13.90 -14.33
CA ARG A 89 24.62 -13.13 -14.85
C ARG A 89 23.29 -13.80 -14.51
N HIS A 90 23.16 -15.11 -14.76
CA HIS A 90 21.91 -15.83 -14.45
C HIS A 90 21.59 -15.77 -12.96
N ILE A 91 22.59 -15.99 -12.11
CA ILE A 91 22.42 -15.91 -10.65
C ILE A 91 21.99 -14.49 -10.24
N THR A 92 22.72 -13.46 -10.69
CA THR A 92 22.41 -12.07 -10.33
C THR A 92 21.02 -11.65 -10.81
N GLN A 93 20.66 -11.98 -12.07
CA GLN A 93 19.35 -11.66 -12.61
C GLN A 93 18.24 -12.41 -11.90
N ALA A 94 18.41 -13.69 -11.62
CA ALA A 94 17.45 -14.49 -10.88
C ALA A 94 17.28 -13.98 -9.44
N SER A 95 18.38 -13.65 -8.74
CA SER A 95 18.33 -13.15 -7.35
C SER A 95 17.57 -11.83 -7.26
N ILE A 96 17.90 -10.84 -8.10
CA ILE A 96 17.27 -9.52 -8.04
C ILE A 96 15.80 -9.60 -8.48
N ALA A 97 15.49 -10.36 -9.55
CA ALA A 97 14.11 -10.54 -9.99
C ALA A 97 13.27 -11.27 -8.92
N SER A 98 13.84 -12.28 -8.27
CA SER A 98 13.17 -13.01 -7.16
C SER A 98 12.92 -12.10 -5.97
N LEU A 99 13.92 -11.30 -5.57
CA LEU A 99 13.79 -10.37 -4.46
C LEU A 99 12.65 -9.37 -4.71
N ALA A 100 12.55 -8.84 -5.93
CA ALA A 100 11.48 -7.92 -6.31
C ALA A 100 10.09 -8.58 -6.22
N LEU A 101 9.93 -9.82 -6.72
CA LEU A 101 8.67 -10.54 -6.62
C LEU A 101 8.32 -10.90 -5.17
N ILE A 102 9.31 -11.33 -4.38
CA ILE A 102 9.12 -11.63 -2.95
C ILE A 102 8.68 -10.38 -2.20
N ALA A 103 9.32 -9.22 -2.44
CA ALA A 103 8.93 -7.95 -1.84
C ALA A 103 7.48 -7.60 -2.19
N LEU A 104 7.08 -7.77 -3.44
CA LEU A 104 5.69 -7.53 -3.86
C LEU A 104 4.71 -8.51 -3.20
N ILE A 105 5.06 -9.79 -3.11
CA ILE A 105 4.23 -10.79 -2.41
C ILE A 105 4.07 -10.42 -0.93
N ILE A 106 5.16 -10.10 -0.24
CA ILE A 106 5.13 -9.69 1.17
C ILE A 106 4.25 -8.43 1.32
N ASP A 107 4.40 -7.45 0.42
CA ASP A 107 3.59 -6.24 0.45
C ASP A 107 2.08 -6.55 0.33
N THR A 108 1.70 -7.54 -0.50
CA THR A 108 0.28 -7.95 -0.56
C THR A 108 -0.24 -8.52 0.75
N PHE A 109 0.60 -9.22 1.54
CA PHE A 109 0.22 -9.72 2.87
C PHE A 109 0.16 -8.59 3.89
N VAL A 110 1.12 -7.67 3.88
CA VAL A 110 1.11 -6.47 4.73
C VAL A 110 -0.14 -5.65 4.44
N TYR A 111 -0.45 -5.42 3.16
CA TYR A 111 -1.63 -4.69 2.76
C TYR A 111 -2.94 -5.41 3.17
N ALA A 112 -2.98 -6.73 3.06
CA ALA A 112 -4.12 -7.52 3.51
C ALA A 112 -4.42 -7.32 5.00
N GLN A 113 -3.37 -7.24 5.83
CA GLN A 113 -3.49 -7.12 7.28
C GLN A 113 -3.72 -5.68 7.75
N TYR A 114 -2.97 -4.73 7.19
CA TYR A 114 -2.86 -3.38 7.73
C TYR A 114 -3.47 -2.28 6.85
N ARG A 115 -3.84 -2.58 5.60
CA ARG A 115 -4.38 -1.62 4.61
C ARG A 115 -3.42 -0.47 4.27
N PHE A 116 -2.14 -0.69 4.41
CA PHE A 116 -1.07 0.17 3.89
C PHE A 116 0.08 -0.68 3.34
N HIS A 117 0.87 -0.11 2.46
CA HIS A 117 2.04 -0.75 1.85
C HIS A 117 3.25 -0.70 2.78
N ILE A 118 4.23 -1.57 2.51
CA ILE A 118 5.51 -1.55 3.23
C ILE A 118 6.10 -0.14 3.19
N ASN A 119 6.41 0.39 4.36
CA ASN A 119 7.02 1.69 4.55
C ASN A 119 8.24 1.61 5.48
N THR A 120 8.93 2.74 5.67
CA THR A 120 10.16 2.80 6.47
C THR A 120 9.91 2.33 7.91
N VAL A 121 8.79 2.70 8.51
CA VAL A 121 8.43 2.32 9.89
C VAL A 121 8.31 0.80 10.02
N MET A 122 7.65 0.14 9.04
CA MET A 122 7.56 -1.33 9.02
C MET A 122 8.94 -1.98 8.90
N LEU A 123 9.82 -1.43 8.07
CA LEU A 123 11.17 -1.96 7.92
C LEU A 123 11.98 -1.79 9.21
N GLU A 124 11.92 -0.64 9.85
CA GLU A 124 12.56 -0.38 11.14
C GLU A 124 12.05 -1.34 12.22
N LEU A 125 10.74 -1.56 12.27
CA LEU A 125 10.10 -2.46 13.21
C LEU A 125 10.55 -3.91 13.03
N VAL A 126 10.64 -4.38 11.78
CA VAL A 126 11.16 -5.73 11.47
C VAL A 126 12.65 -5.84 11.79
N MET A 127 13.44 -4.80 11.47
CA MET A 127 14.89 -4.79 11.73
C MET A 127 15.23 -4.69 13.22
N SER A 128 14.36 -4.12 14.04
CA SER A 128 14.54 -4.07 15.49
C SER A 128 14.50 -5.45 16.18
N GLY A 129 13.98 -6.47 15.47
CA GLY A 129 13.88 -7.84 15.96
C GLY A 129 12.90 -8.06 17.12
N GLN A 130 12.20 -7.02 17.56
CA GLN A 130 11.35 -7.06 18.75
C GLN A 130 9.90 -7.52 18.49
N VAL A 131 9.48 -7.60 17.23
CA VAL A 131 8.05 -7.69 16.90
C VAL A 131 7.61 -9.02 16.31
N VAL A 132 8.53 -9.84 15.79
CA VAL A 132 8.11 -11.03 15.05
C VAL A 132 8.96 -12.24 15.43
N SER A 133 8.41 -13.10 16.27
CA SER A 133 8.91 -14.47 16.45
C SER A 133 8.08 -15.42 15.58
N PHE A 134 8.69 -15.99 14.55
CA PHE A 134 8.04 -17.03 13.74
C PHE A 134 8.45 -18.43 14.21
N SER A 135 7.53 -19.37 14.10
CA SER A 135 7.84 -20.79 14.32
C SER A 135 8.87 -21.29 13.31
N ILE A 136 9.61 -22.32 13.67
CA ILE A 136 10.59 -22.97 12.76
C ILE A 136 9.91 -23.44 11.47
N SER A 137 8.68 -23.95 11.56
CA SER A 137 7.89 -24.37 10.39
C SER A 137 7.60 -23.23 9.43
N THR A 138 7.30 -22.04 9.96
CA THR A 138 7.09 -20.84 9.13
C THR A 138 8.37 -20.42 8.41
N TRP A 139 9.52 -20.44 9.11
CA TRP A 139 10.81 -20.16 8.48
C TRP A 139 11.15 -21.15 7.37
N LEU A 140 10.90 -22.44 7.58
CA LEU A 140 11.14 -23.46 6.55
C LEU A 140 10.25 -23.23 5.31
N MET A 141 8.97 -22.88 5.50
CA MET A 141 8.07 -22.54 4.38
C MET A 141 8.54 -21.30 3.61
N VAL A 142 8.97 -20.25 4.31
CA VAL A 142 9.48 -19.03 3.68
C VAL A 142 10.75 -19.31 2.87
N ILE A 143 11.70 -20.06 3.44
CA ILE A 143 12.95 -20.44 2.75
C ILE A 143 12.64 -21.29 1.51
N ALA A 144 11.72 -22.26 1.63
CA ALA A 144 11.29 -23.08 0.50
C ALA A 144 10.64 -22.24 -0.61
N ALA A 145 9.77 -21.29 -0.25
CA ALA A 145 9.13 -20.37 -1.21
C ALA A 145 10.17 -19.49 -1.93
N ILE A 146 11.13 -18.92 -1.19
CA ILE A 146 12.24 -18.14 -1.75
C ILE A 146 13.05 -19.00 -2.73
N ALA A 147 13.42 -20.23 -2.35
CA ALA A 147 14.16 -21.15 -3.21
C ALA A 147 13.38 -21.51 -4.48
N CYS A 148 12.07 -21.75 -4.37
CA CYS A 148 11.20 -22.02 -5.53
C CYS A 148 11.12 -20.83 -6.48
N ILE A 149 10.93 -19.61 -5.97
CA ILE A 149 10.87 -18.40 -6.80
C ILE A 149 12.21 -18.17 -7.49
N PHE A 150 13.33 -18.32 -6.77
CA PHE A 150 14.66 -18.19 -7.35
C PHE A 150 14.89 -19.25 -8.45
N ALA A 151 14.57 -20.51 -8.20
CA ALA A 151 14.69 -21.58 -9.19
C ALA A 151 13.83 -21.27 -10.43
N ALA A 152 12.59 -20.83 -10.24
CA ALA A 152 11.71 -20.46 -11.33
C ALA A 152 12.30 -19.32 -12.18
N GLN A 153 12.84 -18.25 -11.58
CA GLN A 153 13.50 -17.16 -12.29
C GLN A 153 14.76 -17.61 -13.02
N PHE A 154 15.57 -18.44 -12.38
CA PHE A 154 16.80 -18.98 -12.98
C PHE A 154 16.49 -19.85 -14.21
N TYR A 155 15.52 -20.75 -14.10
CA TYR A 155 15.08 -21.57 -15.22
C TYR A 155 14.37 -20.76 -16.31
N LEU A 156 13.62 -19.72 -15.95
CA LEU A 156 13.00 -18.80 -16.90
C LEU A 156 14.05 -18.11 -17.78
N ILE A 157 15.13 -17.61 -17.20
CA ILE A 157 16.23 -16.97 -17.94
C ILE A 157 16.83 -17.98 -18.94
N ARG A 158 17.14 -19.18 -18.50
CA ARG A 158 17.68 -20.23 -19.37
C ARG A 158 16.70 -20.67 -20.46
N PHE A 159 15.42 -20.73 -20.12
CA PHE A 159 14.35 -21.01 -21.10
C PHE A 159 14.27 -19.93 -22.17
N LEU A 160 14.30 -18.67 -21.76
CA LEU A 160 14.28 -17.53 -22.68
C LEU A 160 15.51 -17.56 -23.61
N GLU A 161 16.69 -17.81 -23.10
CA GLU A 161 17.90 -17.93 -23.92
C GLU A 161 17.79 -19.04 -24.97
N LYS A 162 17.20 -20.16 -24.60
CA LYS A 162 16.99 -21.30 -25.53
C LYS A 162 15.93 -21.02 -26.59
N LYS A 163 14.83 -20.34 -26.21
CA LYS A 163 13.66 -20.13 -27.06
C LYS A 163 13.68 -18.83 -27.86
N LEU A 164 14.39 -17.81 -27.39
CA LEU A 164 14.39 -16.49 -28.02
C LEU A 164 14.80 -16.47 -29.50
N PRO A 165 15.71 -17.33 -29.99
CA PRO A 165 16.00 -17.42 -31.42
C PRO A 165 14.79 -17.77 -32.29
N THR A 166 13.76 -18.41 -31.69
CA THR A 166 12.53 -18.82 -32.37
C THR A 166 11.39 -17.81 -32.21
N PHE A 167 11.52 -16.82 -31.30
CA PHE A 167 10.48 -15.82 -31.06
C PHE A 167 10.54 -14.67 -32.08
N SER A 168 9.36 -14.23 -32.51
CA SER A 168 9.26 -13.04 -33.36
C SER A 168 9.69 -11.76 -32.62
N TRP A 169 10.52 -10.94 -33.24
CA TRP A 169 10.93 -9.63 -32.71
C TRP A 169 9.74 -8.68 -32.49
N SER A 170 8.64 -8.89 -33.21
CA SER A 170 7.45 -8.02 -33.12
C SER A 170 6.73 -8.07 -31.78
N ILE A 171 6.84 -9.18 -31.01
CA ILE A 171 6.15 -9.33 -29.71
C ILE A 171 6.60 -8.27 -28.71
N GLY A 172 7.93 -8.09 -28.54
CA GLY A 172 8.45 -7.06 -27.62
C GLY A 172 8.02 -5.65 -28.00
N LYS A 173 8.05 -5.31 -29.29
CA LYS A 173 7.57 -3.99 -29.78
C LYS A 173 6.08 -3.79 -29.53
N LYS A 174 5.25 -4.81 -29.79
CA LYS A 174 3.80 -4.75 -29.54
C LYS A 174 3.50 -4.59 -28.05
N PHE A 175 4.21 -5.33 -27.20
CA PHE A 175 4.08 -5.19 -25.74
C PHE A 175 4.44 -3.79 -25.25
N THR A 176 5.59 -3.24 -25.70
CA THR A 176 6.00 -1.87 -25.36
C THR A 176 4.98 -0.83 -25.83
N GLY A 177 4.44 -1.00 -27.05
CA GLY A 177 3.36 -0.14 -27.54
C GLY A 177 2.10 -0.20 -26.67
N LEU A 178 1.70 -1.42 -26.28
CA LEU A 178 0.55 -1.61 -25.40
C LEU A 178 0.75 -0.95 -24.04
N VAL A 179 1.95 -1.09 -23.44
CA VAL A 179 2.29 -0.44 -22.15
C VAL A 179 2.25 1.07 -22.29
N PHE A 180 2.79 1.62 -23.37
CA PHE A 180 2.77 3.06 -23.62
C PHE A 180 1.34 3.59 -23.73
N VAL A 181 0.47 2.91 -24.48
CA VAL A 181 -0.95 3.26 -24.60
C VAL A 181 -1.64 3.16 -23.22
N ALA A 182 -1.38 2.10 -22.45
CA ALA A 182 -1.94 1.93 -21.12
C ALA A 182 -1.47 3.03 -20.14
N LEU A 183 -0.21 3.46 -20.22
CA LEU A 183 0.32 4.58 -19.44
C LEU A 183 -0.37 5.89 -19.78
N LEU A 184 -0.52 6.20 -21.08
CA LEU A 184 -1.20 7.41 -21.49
C LEU A 184 -2.68 7.40 -21.07
N LEU A 185 -3.35 6.26 -21.25
CA LEU A 185 -4.75 6.11 -20.91
C LEU A 185 -4.98 6.23 -19.40
N SER A 186 -4.23 5.50 -18.58
CA SER A 186 -4.37 5.55 -17.13
C SER A 186 -4.08 6.95 -16.56
N ASN A 187 -3.00 7.61 -17.01
CA ASN A 187 -2.68 8.95 -16.54
C ASN A 187 -3.68 9.99 -17.07
N GLY A 188 -4.15 9.88 -18.31
CA GLY A 188 -5.19 10.75 -18.87
C GLY A 188 -6.50 10.64 -18.10
N ILE A 189 -6.96 9.43 -17.81
CA ILE A 189 -8.14 9.18 -16.97
C ILE A 189 -7.95 9.79 -15.60
N HIS A 190 -6.77 9.58 -14.97
CA HIS A 190 -6.53 10.10 -13.63
C HIS A 190 -6.45 11.63 -13.58
N VAL A 191 -5.81 12.27 -14.56
CA VAL A 191 -5.77 13.75 -14.67
C VAL A 191 -7.17 14.33 -14.71
N TRP A 192 -8.04 13.75 -15.54
CA TRP A 192 -9.45 14.16 -15.62
C TRP A 192 -10.18 13.89 -14.31
N ALA A 193 -10.08 12.67 -13.77
CA ALA A 193 -10.77 12.26 -12.55
C ALA A 193 -10.34 13.06 -11.31
N ALA A 194 -9.06 13.38 -11.20
CA ALA A 194 -8.54 14.20 -10.11
C ALA A 194 -9.06 15.64 -10.17
N ALA A 195 -9.21 16.18 -11.38
CA ALA A 195 -9.75 17.53 -11.60
C ALA A 195 -11.25 17.61 -11.29
N HIS A 196 -12.00 16.53 -11.54
CA HIS A 196 -13.45 16.48 -11.33
C HIS A 196 -13.83 15.76 -10.01
N VAL A 197 -12.85 15.45 -9.14
CA VAL A 197 -13.06 14.74 -7.86
C VAL A 197 -13.82 13.41 -8.05
N TYR A 198 -13.54 12.72 -9.16
CA TYR A 198 -14.22 11.48 -9.53
C TYR A 198 -13.71 10.30 -8.70
N GLN A 199 -14.47 9.92 -7.67
CA GLN A 199 -14.07 8.96 -6.65
C GLN A 199 -13.75 7.56 -7.16
N PRO A 200 -14.50 6.95 -8.12
CA PRO A 200 -14.21 5.60 -8.60
C PRO A 200 -12.79 5.43 -9.14
N VAL A 201 -12.16 6.51 -9.62
CA VAL A 201 -10.77 6.52 -10.08
C VAL A 201 -9.80 6.93 -8.97
N THR A 202 -10.08 8.06 -8.30
CA THR A 202 -9.12 8.64 -7.35
C THR A 202 -8.93 7.80 -6.09
N MET A 203 -9.92 7.01 -5.70
CA MET A 203 -9.80 6.10 -4.56
C MET A 203 -8.99 4.85 -4.89
N THR A 204 -9.01 4.38 -6.13
CA THR A 204 -8.32 3.15 -6.53
C THR A 204 -6.79 3.29 -6.62
N GLN A 205 -6.25 4.51 -6.70
CA GLN A 205 -4.79 4.72 -6.72
C GLN A 205 -4.09 4.22 -5.44
N ARG A 206 -4.79 4.19 -4.30
CA ARG A 206 -4.21 3.83 -3.00
C ARG A 206 -3.93 2.33 -2.83
N TYR A 207 -4.45 1.49 -3.74
CA TYR A 207 -4.34 0.04 -3.66
C TYR A 207 -3.10 -0.53 -4.34
N LEU A 208 -2.29 0.30 -4.99
CA LEU A 208 -1.05 -0.14 -5.62
C LEU A 208 0.17 0.48 -4.92
N PRO A 209 1.23 -0.31 -4.66
CA PRO A 209 2.43 0.20 -4.01
C PRO A 209 3.12 1.24 -4.87
N MET A 210 3.55 2.36 -4.27
CA MET A 210 4.28 3.45 -4.95
C MET A 210 3.56 4.02 -6.19
N PHE A 211 2.23 3.94 -6.25
CA PHE A 211 1.47 4.43 -7.39
C PHE A 211 1.05 5.88 -7.19
N TYR A 212 1.67 6.76 -7.96
CA TYR A 212 1.43 8.21 -7.96
C TYR A 212 1.09 8.66 -9.39
N PRO A 213 -0.15 8.46 -9.87
CA PRO A 213 -0.52 8.86 -11.21
C PRO A 213 -0.53 10.40 -11.34
N MET A 214 -0.39 10.87 -12.57
CA MET A 214 -0.29 12.31 -12.87
C MET A 214 -1.56 13.06 -12.48
N THR A 215 -1.38 14.29 -12.00
CA THR A 215 -2.45 15.27 -11.74
C THR A 215 -2.13 16.58 -12.44
N SER A 216 -3.14 17.30 -12.92
CA SER A 216 -2.95 18.57 -13.61
C SER A 216 -4.06 19.60 -13.30
N ASN A 217 -4.53 19.61 -12.06
CA ASN A 217 -5.66 20.45 -11.64
C ASN A 217 -5.44 21.94 -11.92
N LYS A 218 -4.21 22.45 -11.66
CA LYS A 218 -3.87 23.87 -11.91
C LYS A 218 -3.97 24.24 -13.40
N THR A 219 -3.49 23.34 -14.27
CA THR A 219 -3.50 23.55 -15.72
C THR A 219 -4.93 23.47 -16.26
N MET A 220 -5.71 22.48 -15.84
CA MET A 220 -7.09 22.31 -16.26
C MET A 220 -7.96 23.51 -15.82
N LYS A 221 -7.73 24.02 -14.61
CA LYS A 221 -8.37 25.25 -14.12
C LYS A 221 -8.00 26.44 -14.98
N LYS A 222 -6.71 26.63 -15.31
CA LYS A 222 -6.21 27.74 -16.13
C LYS A 222 -6.85 27.80 -17.52
N TYR A 223 -7.13 26.63 -18.11
CA TYR A 223 -7.73 26.54 -19.45
C TYR A 223 -9.26 26.43 -19.43
N GLY A 224 -9.91 26.57 -18.26
CA GLY A 224 -11.38 26.53 -18.14
C GLY A 224 -11.98 25.14 -18.44
N TRP A 225 -11.19 24.06 -18.30
CA TRP A 225 -11.64 22.70 -18.53
C TRP A 225 -12.28 22.07 -17.29
N ILE A 226 -12.40 22.85 -16.23
CA ILE A 226 -13.08 22.46 -14.99
C ILE A 226 -14.25 23.41 -14.80
N ASP A 227 -15.41 22.86 -14.53
CA ASP A 227 -16.53 23.63 -14.01
C ASP A 227 -16.23 23.95 -12.53
N GLU A 228 -15.73 25.17 -12.29
CA GLU A 228 -15.36 25.63 -10.96
C GLU A 228 -16.58 25.66 -10.03
N GLU A 229 -17.75 26.01 -10.54
CA GLU A 229 -18.97 26.07 -9.75
C GLU A 229 -19.42 24.66 -9.35
N ALA A 230 -19.37 23.69 -10.27
CA ALA A 230 -19.64 22.28 -9.97
C ALA A 230 -18.61 21.69 -9.00
N LEU A 231 -17.32 22.04 -9.15
CA LEU A 231 -16.25 21.60 -8.27
C LEU A 231 -16.37 22.19 -6.85
N GLU A 232 -16.66 23.49 -6.75
CA GLU A 232 -16.89 24.16 -5.47
C GLU A 232 -18.18 23.64 -4.82
N LYS A 233 -19.22 23.40 -5.60
CA LYS A 233 -20.48 22.81 -5.13
C LYS A 233 -20.29 21.36 -4.66
N GLN A 234 -19.46 20.57 -5.36
CA GLN A 234 -19.12 19.22 -4.97
C GLN A 234 -18.20 19.19 -3.75
N LYS A 235 -17.21 20.09 -3.67
CA LYS A 235 -16.40 20.31 -2.47
C LYS A 235 -17.25 20.82 -1.33
N ALA A 236 -18.12 21.78 -1.58
CA ALA A 236 -19.07 22.28 -0.61
C ALA A 236 -20.02 21.16 -0.17
N MET A 237 -20.57 20.34 -1.06
CA MET A 237 -21.35 19.13 -0.67
C MET A 237 -20.54 18.07 0.05
N SER A 238 -19.25 17.94 -0.23
CA SER A 238 -18.34 17.07 0.56
C SER A 238 -17.92 17.73 1.89
N LEU A 239 -17.89 19.06 1.95
CA LEU A 239 -17.65 19.88 3.15
C LEU A 239 -18.97 20.30 3.84
N GLU A 240 -20.06 20.50 3.10
CA GLU A 240 -21.42 20.84 3.53
C GLU A 240 -22.31 19.62 3.77
N ARG A 241 -21.78 18.46 3.89
CA ARG A 241 -22.38 17.58 4.87
C ARG A 241 -22.08 18.18 6.26
N LYS A 242 -22.62 19.39 6.54
CA LYS A 242 -23.03 19.71 7.90
C LYS A 242 -23.72 18.46 8.36
N SER A 243 -23.05 17.67 9.18
CA SER A 243 -23.71 16.52 9.73
C SER A 243 -24.83 17.13 10.56
N ASP A 244 -26.06 16.70 10.36
CA ASP A 244 -27.19 17.03 11.24
C ASP A 244 -26.97 16.45 12.65
N LEU A 245 -25.70 16.12 12.97
CA LEU A 245 -25.28 15.63 14.26
C LEU A 245 -25.45 16.73 15.29
N ASN A 246 -26.43 16.52 16.13
CA ASN A 246 -26.60 17.32 17.34
C ASN A 246 -25.81 16.63 18.45
N TYR A 247 -24.65 17.21 18.80
CA TYR A 247 -23.77 16.69 19.84
C TYR A 247 -23.18 17.84 20.67
N PRO A 248 -23.30 17.81 21.97
CA PRO A 248 -24.13 16.86 22.73
C PRO A 248 -25.63 17.14 22.54
N LEU A 249 -26.47 16.13 22.71
CA LEU A 249 -27.93 16.31 22.64
C LEU A 249 -28.45 17.28 23.70
N THR A 250 -27.82 17.23 24.88
CA THR A 250 -28.07 18.16 25.98
C THR A 250 -26.74 18.57 26.60
N PRO A 251 -26.61 19.82 27.08
CA PRO A 251 -25.40 20.26 27.79
C PRO A 251 -25.13 19.38 29.01
N ILE A 252 -23.86 19.04 29.24
CA ILE A 252 -23.48 18.36 30.47
C ILE A 252 -23.54 19.37 31.62
N VAL A 253 -24.50 19.17 32.48
CA VAL A 253 -24.69 19.95 33.71
C VAL A 253 -24.21 19.11 34.89
N GLY A 254 -23.38 19.68 35.73
CA GLY A 254 -22.90 19.00 36.94
C GLY A 254 -22.12 19.99 37.84
N GLU A 255 -22.13 19.75 39.14
CA GLU A 255 -21.33 20.54 40.07
C GLU A 255 -19.83 20.31 39.84
N ALA A 256 -19.03 21.33 40.08
CA ALA A 256 -17.59 21.20 40.12
C ALA A 256 -17.18 20.26 41.27
N PRO A 257 -16.19 19.38 41.07
CA PRO A 257 -15.69 18.51 42.14
C PRO A 257 -15.14 19.36 43.26
N LYS A 258 -15.47 19.04 44.49
CA LYS A 258 -14.96 19.75 45.67
C LYS A 258 -13.42 19.69 45.75
N GLN A 259 -12.82 18.64 45.29
CA GLN A 259 -11.39 18.43 45.17
C GLN A 259 -11.06 17.97 43.74
N PRO A 260 -10.58 18.82 42.85
CA PRO A 260 -10.20 18.44 41.52
C PRO A 260 -9.01 17.48 41.53
N THR A 261 -9.11 16.37 40.83
CA THR A 261 -8.07 15.35 40.75
C THR A 261 -7.35 15.48 39.40
N ASN A 262 -6.04 15.33 39.38
CA ASN A 262 -5.32 15.25 38.11
C ASN A 262 -5.70 13.99 37.33
N ILE A 263 -5.88 14.14 36.05
CA ILE A 263 -6.26 13.05 35.14
C ILE A 263 -5.11 12.85 34.14
N MET A 264 -4.63 11.62 34.05
CA MET A 264 -3.61 11.22 33.06
C MET A 264 -4.15 10.10 32.20
N PHE A 265 -4.18 10.30 30.87
CA PHE A 265 -4.46 9.26 29.89
C PHE A 265 -3.14 8.76 29.30
N ILE A 266 -2.87 7.47 29.43
CA ILE A 266 -1.77 6.78 28.73
C ILE A 266 -2.43 5.87 27.71
N VAL A 267 -2.30 6.23 26.43
CA VAL A 267 -2.90 5.50 25.32
C VAL A 267 -1.82 4.81 24.53
N ILE A 268 -1.89 3.48 24.46
CA ILE A 268 -0.94 2.66 23.69
C ILE A 268 -1.67 2.17 22.46
N ASP A 269 -1.24 2.66 21.29
CA ASP A 269 -1.83 2.28 20.00
C ASP A 269 -1.42 0.87 19.58
N SER A 270 -2.31 0.19 18.87
CA SER A 270 -2.10 -1.15 18.29
C SER A 270 -1.76 -2.24 19.32
N TRP A 271 -2.06 -2.02 20.60
CA TRP A 271 -1.82 -3.00 21.66
C TRP A 271 -2.96 -4.02 21.74
N ARG A 272 -2.62 -5.29 21.66
CA ARG A 272 -3.58 -6.39 21.77
C ARG A 272 -3.99 -6.62 23.23
N ALA A 273 -5.29 -6.75 23.49
CA ALA A 273 -5.82 -6.94 24.83
C ALA A 273 -5.32 -8.23 25.51
N ASP A 274 -5.09 -9.29 24.75
CA ASP A 274 -4.60 -10.58 25.26
C ASP A 274 -3.13 -10.52 25.72
N THR A 275 -2.36 -9.49 25.33
CA THR A 275 -1.00 -9.26 25.79
C THR A 275 -0.92 -8.41 27.07
N PHE A 276 -2.05 -7.92 27.57
CA PHE A 276 -2.12 -7.28 28.89
C PHE A 276 -2.21 -8.34 29.99
N ASN A 277 -1.06 -8.86 30.37
CA ASN A 277 -0.91 -9.91 31.39
C ASN A 277 0.44 -9.80 32.10
N ALA A 278 0.66 -10.63 33.12
CA ALA A 278 1.87 -10.61 33.93
C ALA A 278 3.15 -10.93 33.15
N ASP A 279 3.04 -11.76 32.10
CA ASP A 279 4.20 -12.21 31.33
C ASP A 279 4.68 -11.15 30.31
N ASN A 280 3.73 -10.53 29.62
CA ASN A 280 4.04 -9.61 28.52
C ASN A 280 4.15 -8.13 28.96
N SER A 281 3.46 -7.76 30.02
CA SER A 281 3.42 -6.37 30.52
C SER A 281 3.44 -6.32 32.07
N PRO A 282 4.47 -6.88 32.72
CA PRO A 282 4.47 -7.12 34.16
C PRO A 282 4.30 -5.86 35.00
N ASN A 283 4.92 -4.76 34.63
CA ASN A 283 4.83 -3.50 35.38
C ASN A 283 3.43 -2.88 35.34
N LEU A 284 2.83 -2.83 34.13
CA LEU A 284 1.48 -2.32 33.95
C LEU A 284 0.44 -3.26 34.56
N TRP A 285 0.65 -4.56 34.44
CA TRP A 285 -0.19 -5.57 35.06
C TRP A 285 -0.21 -5.41 36.59
N ASN A 286 0.96 -5.31 37.24
CA ASN A 286 1.07 -5.12 38.67
C ASN A 286 0.46 -3.79 39.15
N TYR A 287 0.67 -2.73 38.37
CA TYR A 287 0.06 -1.43 38.68
C TYR A 287 -1.48 -1.51 38.62
N ALA A 288 -2.02 -2.17 37.60
CA ALA A 288 -3.45 -2.30 37.39
C ALA A 288 -4.16 -3.13 38.47
N GLN A 289 -3.44 -4.01 39.20
CA GLN A 289 -4.04 -4.79 40.30
C GLN A 289 -4.55 -3.89 41.44
N ASN A 290 -4.02 -2.67 41.55
CA ASN A 290 -4.47 -1.69 42.52
C ASN A 290 -5.63 -0.81 42.02
N GLY A 291 -6.11 -1.08 40.80
CA GLY A 291 -7.17 -0.31 40.13
C GLY A 291 -8.34 -1.15 39.69
N LYS A 292 -9.00 -0.70 38.64
CA LYS A 292 -10.10 -1.42 37.97
C LYS A 292 -9.65 -1.83 36.57
N ILE A 293 -9.79 -3.14 36.27
CA ILE A 293 -9.50 -3.71 34.96
C ILE A 293 -10.83 -3.98 34.25
N PHE A 294 -10.99 -3.46 33.05
CA PHE A 294 -12.20 -3.63 32.24
C PHE A 294 -11.93 -4.68 31.13
N ASN A 295 -12.28 -5.93 31.37
CA ASN A 295 -12.01 -7.04 30.46
C ASN A 295 -12.96 -7.10 29.25
N GLN A 296 -14.04 -6.34 29.25
CA GLN A 296 -15.06 -6.30 28.18
C GLN A 296 -15.19 -4.89 27.60
N HIS A 297 -14.11 -4.17 27.55
CA HIS A 297 -14.06 -2.85 26.90
C HIS A 297 -13.69 -3.03 25.42
N TYR A 298 -14.54 -2.50 24.53
CA TYR A 298 -14.35 -2.59 23.09
C TYR A 298 -14.08 -1.22 22.51
N SER A 299 -13.13 -1.16 21.56
CA SER A 299 -12.89 0.03 20.76
C SER A 299 -14.11 0.33 19.87
N THR A 300 -14.39 1.60 19.64
CA THR A 300 -15.47 2.05 18.75
C THR A 300 -15.13 1.90 17.26
N GLY A 301 -13.95 1.38 16.93
CA GLY A 301 -13.50 1.11 15.58
C GLY A 301 -12.20 0.33 15.53
N ASN A 302 -11.87 -0.18 14.35
CA ASN A 302 -10.70 -1.01 14.09
C ASN A 302 -9.47 -0.21 13.56
N ALA A 303 -9.46 1.10 13.78
CA ALA A 303 -8.35 1.99 13.41
C ALA A 303 -8.11 3.00 14.52
N THR A 304 -6.85 3.45 14.67
CA THR A 304 -6.42 4.45 15.66
C THR A 304 -7.36 5.65 15.72
N ARG A 305 -7.69 6.22 14.56
CA ARG A 305 -8.56 7.40 14.46
C ARG A 305 -9.93 7.18 15.09
N THR A 306 -10.60 6.09 14.74
CA THR A 306 -11.95 5.79 15.22
C THR A 306 -11.95 5.32 16.68
N GLY A 307 -10.90 4.61 17.12
CA GLY A 307 -10.74 4.20 18.49
C GLY A 307 -10.52 5.40 19.44
N ILE A 308 -9.56 6.26 19.13
CA ILE A 308 -9.29 7.49 19.90
C ILE A 308 -10.50 8.42 19.90
N PHE A 309 -11.15 8.57 18.74
CA PHE A 309 -12.38 9.35 18.65
C PHE A 309 -13.44 8.88 19.65
N GLY A 310 -13.74 7.58 19.64
CA GLY A 310 -14.74 7.03 20.56
C GLY A 310 -14.36 7.19 22.03
N MET A 311 -13.08 7.12 22.35
CA MET A 311 -12.60 7.32 23.71
C MET A 311 -12.87 8.74 24.24
N PHE A 312 -12.69 9.77 23.40
CA PHE A 312 -12.89 11.16 23.83
C PHE A 312 -14.32 11.69 23.63
N TYR A 313 -14.98 11.25 22.54
CA TYR A 313 -16.34 11.72 22.22
C TYR A 313 -17.45 10.88 22.86
N GLY A 314 -17.16 9.64 23.26
CA GLY A 314 -18.14 8.72 23.83
C GLY A 314 -19.20 8.21 22.84
N ILE A 315 -18.96 8.35 21.53
CA ILE A 315 -19.86 7.92 20.46
C ILE A 315 -19.11 7.08 19.41
N PRO A 316 -19.81 6.28 18.58
CA PRO A 316 -19.18 5.42 17.58
C PRO A 316 -18.28 6.19 16.59
N GLY A 317 -17.18 5.55 16.17
CA GLY A 317 -16.20 6.14 15.25
C GLY A 317 -16.74 6.52 13.88
N THR A 318 -17.92 6.02 13.50
CA THR A 318 -18.65 6.39 12.26
C THR A 318 -19.01 7.86 12.21
N TYR A 319 -19.13 8.54 13.36
CA TYR A 319 -19.44 9.98 13.45
C TYR A 319 -18.24 10.92 13.29
N TRP A 320 -17.03 10.36 13.17
CA TRP A 320 -15.79 11.13 13.05
C TRP A 320 -15.85 12.24 12.01
N HIS A 321 -16.31 11.94 10.78
CA HIS A 321 -16.35 12.94 9.71
C HIS A 321 -17.30 14.10 10.02
N GLY A 322 -18.44 13.80 10.62
CA GLY A 322 -19.41 14.82 11.01
C GLY A 322 -18.85 15.79 12.06
N MET A 323 -18.14 15.27 13.05
CA MET A 323 -17.54 16.08 14.12
C MET A 323 -16.42 16.97 13.60
N ILE A 324 -15.56 16.47 12.69
CA ILE A 324 -14.51 17.29 12.06
C ILE A 324 -15.11 18.41 11.21
N VAL A 325 -16.10 18.08 10.38
CA VAL A 325 -16.75 19.08 9.52
C VAL A 325 -17.40 20.18 10.35
N ASN A 326 -18.10 19.80 11.43
CA ASN A 326 -18.73 20.74 12.34
C ASN A 326 -17.72 21.46 13.28
N ARG A 327 -16.43 21.04 13.27
CA ARG A 327 -15.41 21.50 14.22
C ARG A 327 -15.89 21.40 15.67
N GLN A 328 -16.67 20.37 15.97
CA GLN A 328 -17.23 20.12 17.27
C GLN A 328 -16.19 19.43 18.16
N SER A 329 -15.91 20.00 19.32
CA SER A 329 -15.02 19.44 20.33
C SER A 329 -15.70 18.33 21.13
N PRO A 330 -14.93 17.40 21.74
CA PRO A 330 -15.47 16.41 22.67
C PRO A 330 -16.01 17.10 23.92
N VAL A 331 -17.25 16.78 24.32
CA VAL A 331 -17.86 17.36 25.54
C VAL A 331 -17.04 17.11 26.81
N PHE A 332 -16.28 16.00 26.85
CA PHE A 332 -15.36 15.70 27.94
C PHE A 332 -14.27 16.77 28.06
N ILE A 333 -13.67 17.16 26.94
CA ILE A 333 -12.62 18.19 26.89
C ILE A 333 -13.21 19.57 27.21
N ASP A 334 -14.37 19.91 26.65
CA ASP A 334 -15.06 21.16 26.93
C ASP A 334 -15.38 21.28 28.42
N ARG A 335 -15.79 20.18 29.05
CA ARG A 335 -16.07 20.15 30.49
C ARG A 335 -14.82 20.35 31.33
N LEU A 336 -13.71 19.72 30.98
CA LEU A 336 -12.44 19.94 31.68
C LEU A 336 -11.99 21.39 31.58
N GLN A 337 -12.10 22.02 30.43
CA GLN A 337 -11.80 23.44 30.21
C GLN A 337 -12.71 24.34 31.07
N ALA A 338 -14.01 24.04 31.08
CA ALA A 338 -14.98 24.79 31.90
C ALA A 338 -14.69 24.65 33.41
N LEU A 339 -14.02 23.58 33.82
CA LEU A 339 -13.56 23.37 35.17
C LEU A 339 -12.13 23.90 35.46
N ASN A 340 -11.56 24.68 34.54
CA ASN A 340 -10.22 25.26 34.58
C ASN A 340 -9.07 24.23 34.67
N TYR A 341 -9.22 23.03 34.11
CA TYR A 341 -8.12 22.09 33.98
C TYR A 341 -7.12 22.57 32.92
N GLN A 342 -5.84 22.48 33.22
CA GLN A 342 -4.79 22.68 32.24
C GLN A 342 -4.62 21.38 31.42
N LEU A 343 -4.74 21.51 30.11
CA LEU A 343 -4.65 20.36 29.20
C LEU A 343 -3.27 20.26 28.57
N GLY A 344 -2.59 19.13 28.76
CA GLY A 344 -1.35 18.79 28.07
C GLY A 344 -1.57 17.64 27.10
N LEU A 345 -1.19 17.81 25.83
CA LEU A 345 -1.24 16.78 24.80
C LEU A 345 0.18 16.42 24.39
N PHE A 346 0.53 15.14 24.52
CA PHE A 346 1.82 14.61 24.14
C PHE A 346 1.59 13.48 23.14
N ALA A 347 2.28 13.53 22.00
CA ALA A 347 2.24 12.49 20.98
C ALA A 347 3.68 12.10 20.63
N ALA A 348 3.91 10.78 20.44
CA ALA A 348 5.19 10.23 19.98
C ALA A 348 5.22 10.15 18.44
#